data_b086b509850181bdc5580830f3fb8f70
#
_entry.id   b086b509850181bdc5580830f3fb8f70
#
_cell.length_a   1.000
_cell.length_b   1.000
_cell.length_c   1.000
_cell.angle_alpha   90.00
_cell.angle_beta   90.00
_cell.angle_gamma   90.00
#
_symmetry.space_group_name_H-M   'P 1'
#
loop_
_entity.id
_entity.type
_entity.pdbx_description
1 polymer ?
#
loop_
_entity_poly.entity_id
_entity_poly.type
_entity_poly.pdbx_seq_one_letter_code
_entity_poly.pdbx_strand_id
1 'polypeptide(L)'
;MMSKIDPRVLKEFATTERHHQVLDAVIELGSANKASKKLDCSRRTVDVMLRRLEKYAATQGIAPHRDLTHQTAEGFEAKRISTAYKEDGSQALQWVIQERAKGLSRDQIVDAIEGFEWKPAPKIKAAKGHDSELLTLYTLTDFHLGMYSWAAETGDDWDMSIAEHEALSAITRMADGSPNSELAILNLQGDFLHWDGLLPVTPISKHVLDADTRYGKLIEMALSVTMQCVEILLTKH
;
A
#
# COMPACT_ATOMS: atom_id res chain seq x y z
N MET A 1 -26.19 8.97 7.68
CA MET A 1 -26.42 7.74 8.45
C MET A 1 -25.25 7.63 9.41
N MET A 2 -25.45 7.53 10.71
CA MET A 2 -24.32 7.30 11.63
C MET A 2 -23.74 5.92 11.36
N SER A 3 -22.44 5.76 11.62
CA SER A 3 -21.76 4.48 11.59
C SER A 3 -22.54 3.45 12.41
N LYS A 4 -22.66 2.25 11.91
CA LYS A 4 -23.30 1.13 12.62
C LYS A 4 -22.37 0.51 13.67
N ILE A 5 -21.07 0.77 13.57
CA ILE A 5 -20.04 0.41 14.54
C ILE A 5 -19.64 1.68 15.31
N ASP A 6 -19.37 1.56 16.60
CA ASP A 6 -18.88 2.69 17.38
C ASP A 6 -17.57 3.24 16.77
N PRO A 7 -17.50 4.53 16.42
CA PRO A 7 -16.28 5.11 15.84
C PRO A 7 -15.01 4.92 16.68
N ARG A 8 -15.16 4.69 18.00
CA ARG A 8 -14.02 4.38 18.88
C ARG A 8 -13.42 3.04 18.58
N VAL A 9 -14.25 2.03 18.26
CA VAL A 9 -13.79 0.70 17.84
C VAL A 9 -13.13 0.77 16.48
N LEU A 10 -13.64 1.62 15.56
CA LEU A 10 -13.06 1.80 14.24
C LEU A 10 -11.64 2.40 14.26
N LYS A 11 -11.22 3.02 15.38
CA LYS A 11 -9.84 3.53 15.50
C LYS A 11 -8.77 2.44 15.39
N GLU A 12 -9.07 1.23 15.84
CA GLU A 12 -8.15 0.08 15.75
C GLU A 12 -7.89 -0.33 14.30
N PHE A 13 -8.77 0.07 13.38
CA PHE A 13 -8.71 -0.23 11.95
C PHE A 13 -8.28 0.97 11.10
N ALA A 14 -7.95 2.09 11.73
CA ALA A 14 -7.47 3.27 11.03
C ALA A 14 -6.03 3.07 10.57
N THR A 15 -5.80 3.13 9.25
CA THR A 15 -4.50 2.89 8.63
C THR A 15 -3.81 4.17 8.19
N THR A 16 -4.53 5.30 8.13
CA THR A 16 -4.01 6.59 7.68
C THR A 16 -4.28 7.69 8.70
N GLU A 17 -3.45 8.73 8.69
CA GLU A 17 -3.65 9.94 9.51
C GLU A 17 -5.03 10.58 9.24
N ARG A 18 -5.48 10.54 7.98
CA ARG A 18 -6.80 11.06 7.61
C ARG A 18 -7.94 10.26 8.21
N HIS A 19 -7.79 8.93 8.36
CA HIS A 19 -8.75 8.09 9.07
C HIS A 19 -8.86 8.50 10.54
N HIS A 20 -7.73 8.70 11.22
CA HIS A 20 -7.72 9.16 12.61
C HIS A 20 -8.36 10.53 12.76
N GLN A 21 -8.03 11.51 11.91
CA GLN A 21 -8.64 12.84 11.94
C GLN A 21 -10.16 12.80 11.79
N VAL A 22 -10.65 11.98 10.85
CA VAL A 22 -12.09 11.82 10.62
C VAL A 22 -12.76 11.15 11.82
N LEU A 23 -12.20 10.08 12.35
CA LEU A 23 -12.74 9.38 13.51
C LEU A 23 -12.74 10.26 14.75
N ASP A 24 -11.65 10.99 15.02
CA ASP A 24 -11.56 11.93 16.15
C ASP A 24 -12.61 13.03 16.05
N ALA A 25 -12.77 13.63 14.88
CA ALA A 25 -13.79 14.65 14.67
C ALA A 25 -15.21 14.09 14.83
N VAL A 26 -15.47 12.85 14.39
CA VAL A 26 -16.79 12.20 14.55
C VAL A 26 -17.05 11.83 16.00
N ILE A 27 -16.05 11.34 16.74
CA ILE A 27 -16.16 11.02 18.16
C ILE A 27 -16.42 12.28 18.98
N GLU A 28 -15.65 13.34 18.74
CA GLU A 28 -15.74 14.61 19.46
C GLU A 28 -17.09 15.32 19.22
N LEU A 29 -17.53 15.35 17.96
CA LEU A 29 -18.69 16.14 17.56
C LEU A 29 -20.00 15.35 17.48
N GLY A 30 -19.93 14.01 17.59
CA GLY A 30 -21.08 13.10 17.56
C GLY A 30 -21.83 13.09 16.23
N SER A 31 -21.26 13.66 15.16
CA SER A 31 -21.96 13.79 13.87
C SER A 31 -21.01 13.92 12.69
N ALA A 32 -21.22 13.09 11.66
CA ALA A 32 -20.46 13.18 10.40
C ALA A 32 -20.62 14.55 9.70
N ASN A 33 -21.76 15.21 9.85
CA ASN A 33 -22.00 16.54 9.29
C ASN A 33 -21.20 17.63 10.00
N LYS A 34 -21.07 17.54 11.33
CA LYS A 34 -20.24 18.48 12.08
C LYS A 34 -18.77 18.22 11.83
N ALA A 35 -18.36 16.94 11.78
CA ALA A 35 -17.00 16.53 11.45
C ALA A 35 -16.58 17.03 10.07
N SER A 36 -17.43 16.90 9.05
CA SER A 36 -17.13 17.38 7.70
C SER A 36 -16.86 18.88 7.64
N LYS A 37 -17.62 19.67 8.39
CA LYS A 37 -17.41 21.13 8.50
C LYS A 37 -16.09 21.45 9.20
N LYS A 38 -15.76 20.75 10.30
CA LYS A 38 -14.49 20.93 11.03
C LYS A 38 -13.28 20.59 10.16
N LEU A 39 -13.41 19.58 9.31
CA LEU A 39 -12.32 19.07 8.47
C LEU A 39 -12.28 19.69 7.06
N ASP A 40 -13.13 20.69 6.80
CA ASP A 40 -13.27 21.37 5.51
C ASP A 40 -13.41 20.39 4.33
N CYS A 41 -14.29 19.40 4.49
CA CYS A 41 -14.55 18.40 3.47
C CYS A 41 -16.05 18.13 3.30
N SER A 42 -16.42 17.42 2.23
CA SER A 42 -17.84 17.07 2.03
C SER A 42 -18.29 16.03 3.05
N ARG A 43 -19.56 16.10 3.48
CA ARG A 43 -20.19 15.05 4.29
C ARG A 43 -20.04 13.68 3.65
N ARG A 44 -20.15 13.62 2.30
CA ARG A 44 -20.00 12.39 1.54
C ARG A 44 -18.62 11.75 1.73
N THR A 45 -17.57 12.56 1.82
CA THR A 45 -16.20 12.10 2.09
C THR A 45 -16.11 11.40 3.45
N VAL A 46 -16.66 12.03 4.51
CA VAL A 46 -16.70 11.42 5.86
C VAL A 46 -17.51 10.14 5.85
N ASP A 47 -18.71 10.12 5.23
CA ASP A 47 -19.57 8.94 5.16
C ASP A 47 -18.90 7.78 4.38
N VAL A 48 -18.15 8.08 3.32
CA VAL A 48 -17.41 7.06 2.54
C VAL A 48 -16.27 6.47 3.36
N MET A 49 -15.49 7.29 4.07
CA MET A 49 -14.41 6.81 4.93
C MET A 49 -14.93 5.92 6.06
N LEU A 50 -15.99 6.33 6.75
CA LEU A 50 -16.60 5.52 7.80
C LEU A 50 -17.07 4.17 7.27
N ARG A 51 -17.74 4.13 6.10
CA ARG A 51 -18.19 2.88 5.49
C ARG A 51 -17.04 1.96 5.08
N ARG A 52 -15.92 2.52 4.62
CA ARG A 52 -14.71 1.74 4.29
C ARG A 52 -14.14 1.10 5.54
N LEU A 53 -13.98 1.85 6.63
CA LEU A 53 -13.51 1.35 7.91
C LEU A 53 -14.46 0.30 8.50
N GLU A 54 -15.78 0.52 8.44
CA GLU A 54 -16.78 -0.48 8.85
C GLU A 54 -16.67 -1.78 8.06
N LYS A 55 -16.50 -1.66 6.72
CA LYS A 55 -16.34 -2.83 5.86
C LYS A 55 -15.04 -3.57 6.18
N TYR A 56 -13.95 -2.84 6.41
CA TYR A 56 -12.68 -3.45 6.80
C TYR A 56 -12.77 -4.10 8.18
N ALA A 57 -13.31 -3.43 9.19
CA ALA A 57 -13.56 -4.01 10.51
C ALA A 57 -14.41 -5.28 10.44
N ALA A 58 -15.43 -5.31 9.55
CA ALA A 58 -16.25 -6.49 9.34
C ALA A 58 -15.46 -7.66 8.75
N THR A 59 -14.48 -7.42 7.87
CA THR A 59 -13.61 -8.49 7.35
C THR A 59 -12.67 -9.04 8.43
N GLN A 60 -12.33 -8.22 9.42
CA GLN A 60 -11.54 -8.63 10.58
C GLN A 60 -12.37 -9.20 11.73
N GLY A 61 -13.68 -9.33 11.54
CA GLY A 61 -14.57 -10.01 12.48
C GLY A 61 -15.39 -9.10 13.39
N ILE A 62 -15.30 -7.78 13.22
CA ILE A 62 -16.15 -6.84 13.95
C ILE A 62 -17.31 -6.42 13.04
N ALA A 63 -18.46 -7.05 13.24
CA ALA A 63 -19.68 -6.70 12.53
C ALA A 63 -20.67 -5.99 13.46
N PRO A 64 -21.51 -5.05 12.97
CA PRO A 64 -22.58 -4.47 13.75
C PRO A 64 -23.49 -5.57 14.31
N HIS A 65 -23.60 -5.65 15.62
CA HIS A 65 -24.41 -6.61 16.34
C HIS A 65 -23.92 -8.07 16.40
N ARG A 66 -22.72 -8.39 15.89
CA ARG A 66 -22.19 -9.76 15.89
C ARG A 66 -20.69 -9.76 15.92
N ASP A 67 -20.12 -9.94 17.09
CA ASP A 67 -18.68 -10.14 17.24
C ASP A 67 -18.31 -11.56 16.80
N LEU A 68 -17.20 -11.70 16.08
CA LEU A 68 -16.63 -13.03 15.86
C LEU A 68 -16.06 -13.57 17.16
N THR A 69 -16.31 -14.86 17.41
CA THR A 69 -15.74 -15.57 18.57
C THR A 69 -14.22 -15.67 18.45
N HIS A 70 -13.72 -15.67 17.21
CA HIS A 70 -12.29 -15.69 16.87
C HIS A 70 -12.05 -14.78 15.68
N GLN A 71 -10.92 -14.08 15.70
CA GLN A 71 -10.48 -13.28 14.55
C GLN A 71 -10.22 -14.19 13.34
N THR A 72 -10.38 -13.64 12.13
CA THR A 72 -9.95 -14.34 10.91
C THR A 72 -8.45 -14.54 10.94
N ALA A 73 -7.98 -15.67 10.40
CA ALA A 73 -6.55 -15.91 10.25
C ALA A 73 -5.90 -14.83 9.38
N GLU A 74 -4.64 -14.52 9.64
CA GLU A 74 -3.88 -13.55 8.84
C GLU A 74 -3.90 -13.96 7.34
N GLY A 75 -4.25 -13.02 6.47
CA GLY A 75 -4.40 -13.26 5.03
C GLY A 75 -5.75 -13.89 4.61
N PHE A 76 -6.72 -13.98 5.54
CA PHE A 76 -8.07 -14.45 5.24
C PHE A 76 -9.11 -13.40 5.58
N GLU A 77 -10.22 -13.40 4.82
CA GLU A 77 -11.41 -12.57 5.03
C GLU A 77 -12.61 -13.45 5.37
N ALA A 78 -13.48 -12.94 6.25
CA ALA A 78 -14.74 -13.62 6.52
C ALA A 78 -15.69 -13.46 5.33
N LYS A 79 -15.89 -14.54 4.57
CA LYS A 79 -16.83 -14.59 3.44
C LYS A 79 -18.29 -14.63 3.90
N ARG A 80 -18.55 -15.41 4.92
CA ARG A 80 -19.90 -15.60 5.48
C ARG A 80 -19.80 -15.93 6.95
N ILE A 81 -20.65 -15.28 7.75
CA ILE A 81 -20.82 -15.56 9.17
C ILE A 81 -22.27 -15.96 9.38
N SER A 82 -22.50 -17.08 10.07
CA SER A 82 -23.81 -17.55 10.49
C SER A 82 -23.76 -17.81 12.00
N THR A 83 -24.60 -17.11 12.76
CA THR A 83 -24.65 -17.24 14.23
C THR A 83 -26.03 -17.70 14.65
N ALA A 84 -26.10 -18.77 15.44
CA ALA A 84 -27.29 -19.22 16.11
C ALA A 84 -27.28 -18.68 17.55
N TYR A 85 -28.43 -18.16 18.00
CA TYR A 85 -28.59 -17.61 19.35
C TYR A 85 -29.53 -18.52 20.15
N LYS A 86 -29.30 -18.60 21.45
CA LYS A 86 -30.21 -19.20 22.41
C LYS A 86 -31.40 -18.26 22.69
N GLU A 87 -32.42 -18.77 23.39
CA GLU A 87 -33.60 -17.97 23.79
C GLU A 87 -33.23 -16.78 24.68
N ASP A 88 -32.15 -16.88 25.47
CA ASP A 88 -31.63 -15.80 26.33
C ASP A 88 -30.84 -14.73 25.56
N GLY A 89 -30.71 -14.85 24.20
CA GLY A 89 -29.95 -13.93 23.38
C GLY A 89 -28.45 -14.19 23.36
N SER A 90 -27.94 -15.18 24.11
CA SER A 90 -26.52 -15.56 24.05
C SER A 90 -26.22 -16.37 22.79
N GLN A 91 -24.98 -16.26 22.31
CA GLN A 91 -24.52 -17.01 21.16
C GLN A 91 -24.42 -18.51 21.49
N ALA A 92 -25.09 -19.34 20.69
CA ALA A 92 -25.06 -20.79 20.84
C ALA A 92 -23.94 -21.41 19.97
N LEU A 93 -23.86 -21.00 18.71
CA LEU A 93 -22.93 -21.53 17.75
C LEU A 93 -22.68 -20.51 16.65
N GLN A 94 -21.45 -20.43 16.14
CA GLN A 94 -21.09 -19.57 15.02
C GLN A 94 -20.29 -20.34 13.98
N TRP A 95 -20.73 -20.27 12.73
CA TRP A 95 -19.99 -20.75 11.58
C TRP A 95 -19.38 -19.57 10.85
N VAL A 96 -18.05 -19.61 10.65
CA VAL A 96 -17.33 -18.60 9.90
C VAL A 96 -16.69 -19.30 8.70
N ILE A 97 -17.16 -18.94 7.51
CA ILE A 97 -16.52 -19.35 6.26
C ILE A 97 -15.52 -18.24 5.92
N GLN A 98 -14.25 -18.60 5.87
CA GLN A 98 -13.16 -17.72 5.49
C GLN A 98 -12.73 -18.03 4.06
N GLU A 99 -12.41 -17.00 3.28
CA GLU A 99 -11.70 -17.16 2.02
C GLU A 99 -10.37 -16.38 2.10
N ARG A 100 -9.38 -16.78 1.30
CA ARG A 100 -8.15 -16.00 1.20
C ARG A 100 -8.47 -14.59 0.75
N ALA A 101 -7.89 -13.60 1.41
CA ALA A 101 -7.99 -12.21 0.99
C ALA A 101 -7.55 -12.11 -0.48
N LYS A 102 -8.43 -11.61 -1.33
CA LYS A 102 -8.17 -11.43 -2.75
C LYS A 102 -7.33 -10.18 -2.92
N GLY A 103 -6.02 -10.27 -2.78
CA GLY A 103 -5.10 -9.16 -3.05
C GLY A 103 -5.49 -7.81 -2.40
N LEU A 104 -4.66 -6.81 -2.52
CA LEU A 104 -5.04 -5.45 -2.10
C LEU A 104 -6.22 -4.97 -2.95
N SER A 105 -7.28 -4.54 -2.28
CA SER A 105 -8.33 -3.81 -2.99
C SER A 105 -7.74 -2.49 -3.51
N ARG A 106 -8.31 -1.95 -4.61
CA ARG A 106 -7.95 -0.61 -5.08
C ARG A 106 -7.93 0.41 -3.93
N ASP A 107 -8.87 0.29 -2.99
CA ASP A 107 -8.98 1.19 -1.85
C ASP A 107 -7.78 1.06 -0.89
N GLN A 108 -7.25 -0.15 -0.67
CA GLN A 108 -6.05 -0.38 0.14
C GLN A 108 -4.77 0.13 -0.54
N ILE A 109 -4.68 0.04 -1.86
CA ILE A 109 -3.58 0.62 -2.63
C ILE A 109 -3.64 2.16 -2.54
N VAL A 110 -4.82 2.74 -2.71
CA VAL A 110 -5.01 4.19 -2.58
C VAL A 110 -4.69 4.64 -1.15
N ASP A 111 -5.14 3.91 -0.13
CA ASP A 111 -4.85 4.23 1.27
C ASP A 111 -3.33 4.15 1.58
N ALA A 112 -2.63 3.17 1.00
CA ALA A 112 -1.18 3.06 1.14
C ALA A 112 -0.44 4.23 0.47
N ILE A 113 -0.91 4.66 -0.72
CA ILE A 113 -0.34 5.82 -1.43
C ILE A 113 -0.69 7.13 -0.72
N GLU A 114 -1.93 7.31 -0.25
CA GLU A 114 -2.36 8.50 0.48
C GLU A 114 -1.71 8.59 1.87
N GLY A 115 -1.39 7.47 2.50
CA GLY A 115 -0.66 7.39 3.77
C GLY A 115 0.85 7.58 3.64
N PHE A 116 1.37 7.61 2.42
CA PHE A 116 2.79 7.82 2.20
C PHE A 116 3.15 9.29 2.49
N GLU A 117 4.04 9.52 3.46
CA GLU A 117 4.58 10.85 3.72
C GLU A 117 5.57 11.23 2.61
N TRP A 118 5.07 11.97 1.64
CA TRP A 118 5.91 12.54 0.59
C TRP A 118 6.88 13.54 1.21
N LYS A 119 8.15 13.20 1.22
CA LYS A 119 9.17 14.20 1.52
C LYS A 119 9.09 15.29 0.43
N PRO A 120 9.17 16.58 0.80
CA PRO A 120 9.23 17.63 -0.21
C PRO A 120 10.40 17.33 -1.15
N ALA A 121 10.15 17.44 -2.46
CA ALA A 121 11.17 17.21 -3.46
C ALA A 121 12.40 18.07 -3.14
N PRO A 122 13.62 17.50 -3.13
CA PRO A 122 14.83 18.27 -2.90
C PRO A 122 14.92 19.36 -3.97
N LYS A 123 15.44 20.53 -3.59
CA LYS A 123 15.74 21.59 -4.57
C LYS A 123 16.91 21.13 -5.43
N ILE A 124 16.60 20.44 -6.51
CA ILE A 124 17.60 19.96 -7.45
C ILE A 124 18.02 21.13 -8.31
N LYS A 125 19.34 21.30 -8.43
CA LYS A 125 19.90 22.33 -9.29
C LYS A 125 19.77 21.84 -10.73
N ALA A 126 18.99 22.53 -11.55
CA ALA A 126 18.82 22.19 -12.95
C ALA A 126 20.20 22.04 -13.64
N ALA A 127 20.34 20.99 -14.40
CA ALA A 127 21.51 20.76 -15.21
C ALA A 127 21.63 21.89 -16.26
N LYS A 128 22.84 22.17 -16.70
CA LYS A 128 23.12 23.23 -17.69
C LYS A 128 23.65 22.62 -18.98
N GLY A 129 23.29 23.22 -20.12
CA GLY A 129 23.84 22.83 -21.41
C GLY A 129 23.22 21.58 -21.99
N HIS A 130 21.89 21.51 -22.02
CA HIS A 130 21.15 20.42 -22.64
C HIS A 130 21.19 20.50 -24.16
N ASP A 131 21.23 19.33 -24.78
CA ASP A 131 20.95 19.19 -26.21
C ASP A 131 19.44 18.98 -26.40
N SER A 132 18.78 19.99 -27.00
CA SER A 132 17.32 19.98 -27.20
C SER A 132 16.85 18.98 -28.26
N GLU A 133 17.75 18.43 -29.05
CA GLU A 133 17.42 17.42 -30.05
C GLU A 133 17.55 15.99 -29.52
N LEU A 134 18.03 15.83 -28.30
CA LEU A 134 18.24 14.53 -27.69
C LEU A 134 17.21 14.21 -26.62
N LEU A 135 16.79 12.95 -26.62
CA LEU A 135 16.04 12.30 -25.53
C LEU A 135 16.84 11.10 -25.04
N THR A 136 17.01 10.97 -23.75
CA THR A 136 17.66 9.80 -23.14
C THR A 136 16.63 8.89 -22.50
N LEU A 137 16.65 7.60 -22.83
CA LEU A 137 15.78 6.58 -22.26
C LEU A 137 16.59 5.68 -21.32
N TYR A 138 16.21 5.67 -20.04
CA TYR A 138 16.75 4.80 -19.01
C TYR A 138 15.77 3.67 -18.75
N THR A 139 16.17 2.43 -18.96
CA THR A 139 15.27 1.28 -18.80
C THR A 139 15.80 0.34 -17.73
N LEU A 140 14.98 0.06 -16.74
CA LEU A 140 15.15 -1.04 -15.79
C LEU A 140 14.12 -2.11 -16.12
N THR A 141 14.59 -3.34 -16.39
CA THR A 141 13.72 -4.48 -16.74
C THR A 141 13.85 -5.58 -15.69
N ASP A 142 12.75 -6.25 -15.40
CA ASP A 142 12.69 -7.47 -14.60
C ASP A 142 13.50 -7.36 -13.29
N PHE A 143 13.26 -6.28 -12.58
CA PHE A 143 14.07 -5.89 -11.42
C PHE A 143 13.78 -6.70 -10.17
N HIS A 144 12.56 -7.25 -10.07
CA HIS A 144 12.10 -8.11 -8.98
C HIS A 144 12.37 -7.52 -7.58
N LEU A 145 12.05 -6.25 -7.38
CA LEU A 145 12.15 -5.62 -6.06
C LEU A 145 11.33 -6.41 -5.05
N GLY A 146 11.96 -6.77 -3.92
CA GLY A 146 11.34 -7.58 -2.88
C GLY A 146 11.64 -9.07 -2.97
N MET A 147 12.33 -9.54 -4.01
CA MET A 147 12.84 -10.90 -4.07
C MET A 147 13.86 -11.11 -2.93
N TYR A 148 13.87 -12.33 -2.41
CA TYR A 148 14.88 -12.80 -1.49
C TYR A 148 15.66 -13.96 -2.11
N SER A 149 16.98 -13.90 -2.10
CA SER A 149 17.82 -15.02 -2.43
C SER A 149 19.02 -15.11 -1.48
N TRP A 150 19.46 -16.34 -1.25
CA TRP A 150 20.56 -16.66 -0.37
C TRP A 150 21.74 -17.24 -1.16
N ALA A 151 22.92 -16.64 -1.01
CA ALA A 151 24.11 -17.02 -1.79
C ALA A 151 24.47 -18.50 -1.73
N ALA A 152 24.19 -19.19 -0.59
CA ALA A 152 24.46 -20.61 -0.46
C ALA A 152 23.58 -21.50 -1.37
N GLU A 153 22.42 -21.00 -1.81
CA GLU A 153 21.48 -21.73 -2.66
C GLU A 153 21.54 -21.25 -4.12
N THR A 154 21.70 -19.94 -4.32
CA THR A 154 21.56 -19.31 -5.65
C THR A 154 22.87 -18.79 -6.24
N GLY A 155 23.89 -18.70 -5.42
CA GLY A 155 25.21 -18.15 -5.81
C GLY A 155 25.42 -16.70 -5.36
N ASP A 156 24.36 -15.90 -5.26
CA ASP A 156 24.40 -14.51 -4.82
C ASP A 156 23.24 -14.20 -3.85
N ASP A 157 23.51 -13.31 -2.91
CA ASP A 157 22.50 -12.76 -2.02
C ASP A 157 21.69 -11.67 -2.74
N TRP A 158 20.38 -11.64 -2.49
CA TRP A 158 19.50 -10.58 -2.94
C TRP A 158 18.44 -10.28 -1.89
N ASP A 159 18.32 -9.03 -1.52
CA ASP A 159 17.35 -8.49 -0.59
C ASP A 159 16.93 -7.06 -0.98
N MET A 160 16.04 -6.45 -0.23
CA MET A 160 15.55 -5.08 -0.48
C MET A 160 16.66 -4.03 -0.47
N SER A 161 17.66 -4.18 0.40
CA SER A 161 18.76 -3.21 0.54
C SER A 161 19.73 -3.31 -0.63
N ILE A 162 20.06 -4.53 -1.04
CA ILE A 162 20.89 -4.80 -2.21
C ILE A 162 20.19 -4.29 -3.47
N ALA A 163 18.89 -4.60 -3.61
CA ALA A 163 18.09 -4.14 -4.74
C ALA A 163 18.07 -2.60 -4.84
N GLU A 164 17.81 -1.88 -3.75
CA GLU A 164 17.86 -0.42 -3.74
C GLU A 164 19.23 0.09 -4.19
N HIS A 165 20.31 -0.44 -3.62
CA HIS A 165 21.68 -0.05 -3.96
C HIS A 165 22.00 -0.28 -5.44
N GLU A 166 21.63 -1.44 -5.97
CA GLU A 166 21.90 -1.80 -7.37
C GLU A 166 21.09 -0.93 -8.34
N ALA A 167 19.80 -0.64 -8.07
CA ALA A 167 19.01 0.27 -8.88
C ALA A 167 19.63 1.65 -8.97
N LEU A 168 19.97 2.25 -7.82
CA LEU A 168 20.53 3.60 -7.74
C LEU A 168 21.92 3.66 -8.38
N SER A 169 22.75 2.64 -8.17
CA SER A 169 24.08 2.53 -8.77
C SER A 169 23.99 2.38 -10.29
N ALA A 170 23.05 1.58 -10.79
CA ALA A 170 22.83 1.39 -12.22
C ALA A 170 22.36 2.70 -12.89
N ILE A 171 21.36 3.36 -12.32
CA ILE A 171 20.86 4.64 -12.84
C ILE A 171 21.96 5.71 -12.82
N THR A 172 22.74 5.80 -11.75
CA THR A 172 23.86 6.74 -11.64
C THR A 172 24.89 6.49 -12.76
N ARG A 173 25.33 5.25 -12.94
CA ARG A 173 26.30 4.89 -13.99
C ARG A 173 25.75 5.18 -15.39
N MET A 174 24.47 4.89 -15.62
CA MET A 174 23.82 5.18 -16.92
C MET A 174 23.73 6.70 -17.15
N ALA A 175 23.37 7.46 -16.13
CA ALA A 175 23.32 8.92 -16.20
C ALA A 175 24.69 9.52 -16.47
N ASP A 176 25.74 9.08 -15.77
CA ASP A 176 27.11 9.56 -15.97
C ASP A 176 27.62 9.29 -17.39
N GLY A 177 27.27 8.14 -17.96
CA GLY A 177 27.66 7.75 -19.32
C GLY A 177 26.82 8.34 -20.45
N SER A 178 25.67 8.97 -20.16
CA SER A 178 24.75 9.52 -21.17
C SER A 178 25.09 10.96 -21.53
N PRO A 179 24.70 11.46 -22.73
CA PRO A 179 24.76 12.87 -23.05
C PRO A 179 23.75 13.68 -22.22
N ASN A 180 23.96 15.00 -22.12
CA ASN A 180 23.00 15.91 -21.50
C ASN A 180 21.86 16.19 -22.48
N SER A 181 20.80 15.43 -22.43
CA SER A 181 19.58 15.67 -23.20
C SER A 181 18.62 16.58 -22.47
N GLU A 182 17.77 17.29 -23.20
CA GLU A 182 16.71 18.12 -22.59
C GLU A 182 15.65 17.28 -21.90
N LEU A 183 15.41 16.06 -22.40
CA LEU A 183 14.39 15.14 -21.89
C LEU A 183 15.00 13.79 -21.54
N ALA A 184 14.60 13.27 -20.38
CA ALA A 184 14.88 11.91 -19.95
C ALA A 184 13.58 11.16 -19.66
N ILE A 185 13.55 9.88 -20.00
CA ILE A 185 12.46 8.96 -19.66
C ILE A 185 13.03 7.85 -18.79
N LEU A 186 12.50 7.71 -17.56
CA LEU A 186 12.72 6.53 -16.73
C LEU A 186 11.62 5.50 -17.07
N ASN A 187 12.03 4.39 -17.67
CA ASN A 187 11.16 3.31 -18.08
C ASN A 187 11.35 2.10 -17.15
N LEU A 188 10.32 1.80 -16.35
CA LEU A 188 10.27 0.60 -15.52
C LEU A 188 9.44 -0.44 -16.27
N GLN A 189 10.08 -1.50 -16.73
CA GLN A 189 9.49 -2.49 -17.61
C GLN A 189 9.61 -3.90 -17.02
N GLY A 190 8.66 -4.78 -17.37
CA GLY A 190 8.61 -6.14 -16.87
C GLY A 190 8.23 -6.21 -15.38
N ASP A 191 8.76 -7.21 -14.68
CA ASP A 191 8.44 -7.47 -13.27
C ASP A 191 9.27 -6.56 -12.35
N PHE A 192 8.89 -5.27 -12.26
CA PHE A 192 9.56 -4.33 -11.34
C PHE A 192 9.39 -4.75 -9.88
N LEU A 193 8.19 -5.17 -9.48
CA LEU A 193 7.90 -5.79 -8.18
C LEU A 193 7.94 -7.32 -8.32
N HIS A 194 8.45 -8.01 -7.30
CA HIS A 194 8.54 -9.47 -7.33
C HIS A 194 7.18 -10.17 -7.23
N TRP A 195 6.16 -9.51 -6.64
CA TRP A 195 4.76 -10.02 -6.60
C TRP A 195 3.74 -8.88 -6.49
N ASP A 196 2.46 -9.20 -6.79
CA ASP A 196 1.36 -8.24 -6.96
C ASP A 196 0.27 -8.35 -5.88
N GLY A 197 0.58 -8.60 -4.64
CA GLY A 197 -0.50 -8.72 -3.66
C GLY A 197 -0.01 -9.02 -2.25
N LEU A 198 -0.95 -9.20 -1.34
CA LEU A 198 -0.65 -9.44 0.08
C LEU A 198 0.19 -10.71 0.31
N LEU A 199 0.08 -11.69 -0.57
CA LEU A 199 0.83 -12.94 -0.50
C LEU A 199 1.85 -13.00 -1.64
N PRO A 200 3.11 -13.39 -1.36
CA PRO A 200 4.13 -13.57 -2.37
C PRO A 200 3.87 -14.86 -3.16
N VAL A 201 2.98 -14.78 -4.13
CA VAL A 201 2.62 -15.90 -5.00
C VAL A 201 2.39 -15.40 -6.42
N THR A 202 2.72 -16.21 -7.40
CA THR A 202 2.45 -15.89 -8.80
C THR A 202 0.94 -15.74 -9.04
N PRO A 203 0.48 -14.76 -9.86
CA PRO A 203 -0.95 -14.43 -10.01
C PRO A 203 -1.81 -15.61 -10.49
N ILE A 204 -1.33 -16.39 -11.43
CA ILE A 204 -2.08 -17.48 -12.09
C ILE A 204 -1.82 -18.80 -11.38
N SER A 205 -0.56 -19.25 -11.36
CA SER A 205 -0.16 -20.60 -10.91
C SER A 205 -0.11 -20.74 -9.39
N LYS A 206 -0.12 -19.63 -8.64
CA LYS A 206 -0.04 -19.61 -7.17
C LYS A 206 1.22 -20.28 -6.62
N HIS A 207 2.32 -20.28 -7.39
CA HIS A 207 3.61 -20.66 -6.86
C HIS A 207 4.04 -19.68 -5.78
N VAL A 208 4.54 -20.20 -4.68
CA VAL A 208 5.11 -19.39 -3.59
C VAL A 208 6.43 -18.80 -4.08
N LEU A 209 6.61 -17.52 -3.81
CA LEU A 209 7.82 -16.78 -4.14
C LEU A 209 8.55 -16.44 -2.83
N ASP A 210 9.89 -16.48 -2.88
CA ASP A 210 10.71 -16.06 -1.75
C ASP A 210 10.76 -14.55 -1.69
N ALA A 211 10.24 -14.00 -0.59
CA ALA A 211 10.02 -12.57 -0.40
C ALA A 211 10.74 -12.07 0.85
N ASP A 212 11.49 -10.98 0.71
CA ASP A 212 12.24 -10.36 1.81
C ASP A 212 11.35 -9.54 2.76
N THR A 213 10.16 -9.12 2.32
CA THR A 213 9.36 -8.16 3.08
C THR A 213 7.86 -8.36 2.94
N ARG A 214 7.08 -7.51 3.63
CA ARG A 214 5.62 -7.43 3.49
C ARG A 214 5.24 -6.48 2.36
N TYR A 215 4.10 -6.73 1.71
CA TYR A 215 3.67 -5.98 0.52
C TYR A 215 3.60 -4.45 0.74
N GLY A 216 3.09 -4.00 1.88
CA GLY A 216 3.05 -2.54 2.19
C GLY A 216 4.44 -1.90 2.17
N LYS A 217 5.43 -2.57 2.81
CA LYS A 217 6.83 -2.10 2.81
C LYS A 217 7.46 -2.19 1.42
N LEU A 218 7.09 -3.19 0.62
CA LEU A 218 7.52 -3.29 -0.78
C LEU A 218 7.07 -2.09 -1.60
N ILE A 219 5.80 -1.66 -1.46
CA ILE A 219 5.28 -0.48 -2.15
C ILE A 219 5.99 0.80 -1.70
N GLU A 220 6.22 0.99 -0.40
CA GLU A 220 6.98 2.13 0.12
C GLU A 220 8.39 2.19 -0.47
N MET A 221 9.08 1.06 -0.53
CA MET A 221 10.41 0.98 -1.12
C MET A 221 10.38 1.24 -2.62
N ALA A 222 9.41 0.68 -3.35
CA ALA A 222 9.26 0.91 -4.78
C ALA A 222 9.10 2.41 -5.10
N LEU A 223 8.28 3.11 -4.34
CA LEU A 223 8.11 4.56 -4.48
C LEU A 223 9.41 5.30 -4.14
N SER A 224 10.08 4.91 -3.04
CA SER A 224 11.34 5.52 -2.63
C SER A 224 12.44 5.36 -3.69
N VAL A 225 12.65 4.15 -4.19
CA VAL A 225 13.65 3.86 -5.23
C VAL A 225 13.34 4.61 -6.52
N THR A 226 12.07 4.60 -6.96
CA THR A 226 11.66 5.32 -8.17
C THR A 226 11.93 6.82 -8.04
N MET A 227 11.58 7.43 -6.91
CA MET A 227 11.84 8.85 -6.66
C MET A 227 13.32 9.17 -6.64
N GLN A 228 14.14 8.37 -5.97
CA GLN A 228 15.59 8.55 -5.94
C GLN A 228 16.21 8.43 -7.34
N CYS A 229 15.74 7.48 -8.16
CA CYS A 229 16.14 7.38 -9.57
C CYS A 229 15.82 8.68 -10.34
N VAL A 230 14.60 9.20 -10.18
CA VAL A 230 14.21 10.48 -10.81
C VAL A 230 15.08 11.63 -10.32
N GLU A 231 15.37 11.71 -9.02
CA GLU A 231 16.25 12.74 -8.43
C GLU A 231 17.66 12.70 -9.06
N ILE A 232 18.23 11.51 -9.24
CA ILE A 232 19.51 11.33 -9.91
C ILE A 232 19.44 11.87 -11.34
N LEU A 233 18.42 11.50 -12.10
CA LEU A 233 18.25 11.91 -13.51
C LEU A 233 18.07 13.42 -13.64
N LEU A 234 17.31 14.05 -12.74
CA LEU A 234 17.12 15.52 -12.72
C LEU A 234 18.40 16.32 -12.46
N THR A 235 19.46 15.69 -11.99
CA THR A 235 20.77 16.37 -11.87
C THR A 235 21.47 16.51 -13.20
N LYS A 236 21.05 15.75 -14.20
CA LYS A 236 21.68 15.62 -15.53
C LYS A 236 20.81 16.16 -16.67
N HIS A 237 19.49 16.07 -16.53
CA HIS A 237 18.51 16.40 -17.58
C HIS A 237 17.54 17.50 -17.15
#